data_0dc5102503db312a3adc68b8b96f0a69
#
_entry.id   0dc5102503db312a3adc68b8b96f0a69
#
_cell.length_a   1.000
_cell.length_b   1.000
_cell.length_c   1.000
_cell.angle_alpha   90.00
_cell.angle_beta   90.00
_cell.angle_gamma   90.00
#
_symmetry.space_group_name_H-M   'P 1'
#
loop_
_entity.id
_entity.type
_entity.pdbx_description
1 polymer ?
#
loop_
_entity_poly.entity_id
_entity_poly.type
_entity_poly.pdbx_seq_one_letter_code
_entity_poly.pdbx_strand_id
1 'polypeptide(L)'
;MITEPKVEEYLYGLLPPRNAVLAEMEAEARRRQIPIVGPAVARFFWLLARIHGARRIFELGSAIGYSTIWWAEAVGPEGEVYYTDTSAANAQEAAGYFQRLGMEGRIRQRREDALAALREAPGEFDIIFCDLSKHQYPAALELGMPRLRSGGLFVADNVLWGGKVAAPDASEDTQGILAFNRAIYAQPGWTAAIVPLRDGLAICRKP
;
A
#
# COMPACT_ATOMS: atom_id res chain seq x y z
N MET A 1 -14.28 6.76 9.73
CA MET A 1 -13.63 7.75 8.86
C MET A 1 -13.12 8.86 9.75
N ILE A 2 -11.90 9.31 9.56
CA ILE A 2 -11.23 10.27 10.45
C ILE A 2 -11.42 11.70 9.94
N THR A 3 -11.55 11.84 8.63
CA THR A 3 -11.85 13.12 8.00
C THR A 3 -13.37 13.33 7.96
N GLU A 4 -13.81 14.56 8.16
CA GLU A 4 -15.22 14.94 8.02
C GLU A 4 -15.69 14.61 6.59
N PRO A 5 -16.87 13.95 6.42
CA PRO A 5 -17.29 13.42 5.11
C PRO A 5 -17.36 14.47 3.99
N LYS A 6 -17.82 15.69 4.29
CA LYS A 6 -17.87 16.78 3.30
C LYS A 6 -16.49 17.27 2.86
N VAL A 7 -15.51 17.23 3.75
CA VAL A 7 -14.12 17.56 3.41
C VAL A 7 -13.53 16.47 2.52
N GLU A 8 -13.84 15.22 2.82
CA GLU A 8 -13.40 14.10 1.97
C GLU A 8 -14.04 14.19 0.57
N GLU A 9 -15.35 14.43 0.48
CA GLU A 9 -16.06 14.64 -0.79
C GLU A 9 -15.44 15.79 -1.61
N TYR A 10 -15.15 16.91 -0.95
CA TYR A 10 -14.48 18.05 -1.57
C TYR A 10 -13.10 17.66 -2.13
N LEU A 11 -12.27 16.95 -1.35
CA LEU A 11 -10.95 16.50 -1.79
C LEU A 11 -11.04 15.53 -2.98
N TYR A 12 -12.01 14.61 -2.96
CA TYR A 12 -12.24 13.72 -4.09
C TYR A 12 -12.70 14.45 -5.34
N GLY A 13 -13.49 15.52 -5.18
CA GLY A 13 -13.93 16.39 -6.28
C GLY A 13 -12.79 17.18 -6.96
N LEU A 14 -11.68 17.40 -6.26
CA LEU A 14 -10.49 18.05 -6.80
C LEU A 14 -9.58 17.11 -7.60
N LEU A 15 -9.76 15.79 -7.47
CA LEU A 15 -8.89 14.84 -8.14
C LEU A 15 -9.11 14.87 -9.66
N PRO A 16 -8.03 14.89 -10.46
CA PRO A 16 -8.17 14.78 -11.91
C PRO A 16 -8.81 13.44 -12.31
N PRO A 17 -9.45 13.39 -13.48
CA PRO A 17 -10.00 12.15 -13.99
C PRO A 17 -8.94 11.04 -14.05
N ARG A 18 -9.31 9.84 -13.59
CA ARG A 18 -8.49 8.63 -13.76
C ARG A 18 -8.64 8.12 -15.19
N ASN A 19 -7.66 7.33 -15.65
CA ASN A 19 -7.83 6.59 -16.90
C ASN A 19 -9.04 5.62 -16.79
N ALA A 20 -9.55 5.16 -17.93
CA ALA A 20 -10.77 4.35 -17.99
C ALA A 20 -10.66 3.04 -17.18
N VAL A 21 -9.47 2.42 -17.14
CA VAL A 21 -9.23 1.17 -16.39
C VAL A 21 -9.33 1.41 -14.88
N LEU A 22 -8.68 2.45 -14.36
CA LEU A 22 -8.75 2.78 -12.93
C LEU A 22 -10.18 3.18 -12.52
N ALA A 23 -10.90 3.93 -13.37
CA ALA A 23 -12.29 4.28 -13.11
C ALA A 23 -13.20 3.05 -13.06
N GLU A 24 -13.00 2.09 -13.96
CA GLU A 24 -13.68 0.79 -13.95
C GLU A 24 -13.37 0.01 -12.66
N MET A 25 -12.09 -0.11 -12.27
CA MET A 25 -11.68 -0.79 -11.03
C MET A 25 -12.35 -0.16 -9.80
N GLU A 26 -12.45 1.17 -9.74
CA GLU A 26 -13.14 1.89 -8.66
C GLU A 26 -14.64 1.57 -8.64
N ALA A 27 -15.29 1.46 -9.81
CA ALA A 27 -16.70 1.09 -9.92
C ALA A 27 -16.94 -0.37 -9.50
N GLU A 28 -16.10 -1.30 -9.96
CA GLU A 28 -16.15 -2.71 -9.59
C GLU A 28 -15.88 -2.92 -8.09
N ALA A 29 -14.89 -2.23 -7.55
CA ALA A 29 -14.58 -2.29 -6.12
C ALA A 29 -15.78 -1.86 -5.27
N ARG A 30 -16.48 -0.77 -5.65
CA ARG A 30 -17.72 -0.35 -4.99
C ARG A 30 -18.85 -1.37 -5.11
N ARG A 31 -19.05 -1.90 -6.33
CA ARG A 31 -20.13 -2.87 -6.61
C ARG A 31 -19.93 -4.19 -5.85
N ARG A 32 -18.69 -4.66 -5.76
CA ARG A 32 -18.32 -5.95 -5.15
C ARG A 32 -17.83 -5.82 -3.70
N GLN A 33 -17.76 -4.60 -3.18
CA GLN A 33 -17.22 -4.29 -1.85
C GLN A 33 -15.78 -4.78 -1.65
N ILE A 34 -14.96 -4.68 -2.71
CA ILE A 34 -13.54 -4.98 -2.62
C ILE A 34 -12.83 -3.79 -1.97
N PRO A 35 -12.05 -4.01 -0.90
CA PRO A 35 -11.29 -2.93 -0.28
C PRO A 35 -10.14 -2.51 -1.21
N ILE A 36 -10.17 -1.26 -1.65
CA ILE A 36 -9.06 -0.61 -2.36
C ILE A 36 -8.67 0.67 -1.62
N VAL A 37 -7.44 1.10 -1.76
CA VAL A 37 -6.94 2.33 -1.10
C VAL A 37 -7.69 3.61 -1.55
N GLY A 38 -8.36 3.56 -2.70
CA GLY A 38 -9.09 4.68 -3.28
C GLY A 38 -8.19 5.73 -3.92
N PRO A 39 -8.76 6.63 -4.75
CA PRO A 39 -7.98 7.52 -5.62
C PRO A 39 -7.17 8.59 -4.88
N ALA A 40 -7.62 9.08 -3.73
CA ALA A 40 -6.87 10.10 -2.97
C ALA A 40 -5.58 9.53 -2.37
N VAL A 41 -5.66 8.34 -1.73
CA VAL A 41 -4.49 7.64 -1.18
C VAL A 41 -3.57 7.19 -2.31
N ALA A 42 -4.12 6.62 -3.39
CA ALA A 42 -3.33 6.16 -4.53
C ALA A 42 -2.58 7.32 -5.21
N ARG A 43 -3.20 8.49 -5.32
CA ARG A 43 -2.54 9.71 -5.83
C ARG A 43 -1.40 10.16 -4.91
N PHE A 44 -1.60 10.05 -3.61
CA PHE A 44 -0.55 10.32 -2.64
C PHE A 44 0.61 9.33 -2.78
N PHE A 45 0.35 8.05 -2.98
CA PHE A 45 1.38 7.04 -3.25
C PHE A 45 2.18 7.35 -4.51
N TRP A 46 1.49 7.71 -5.59
CA TRP A 46 2.14 8.13 -6.84
C TRP A 46 3.10 9.30 -6.59
N LEU A 47 2.62 10.34 -5.90
CA LEU A 47 3.43 11.52 -5.58
C LEU A 47 4.62 11.16 -4.69
N LEU A 48 4.40 10.35 -3.64
CA LEU A 48 5.44 9.91 -2.72
C LEU A 48 6.55 9.14 -3.46
N ALA A 49 6.18 8.19 -4.32
CA ALA A 49 7.15 7.43 -5.11
C ALA A 49 7.94 8.32 -6.09
N ARG A 50 7.27 9.30 -6.70
CA ARG A 50 7.93 10.26 -7.62
C ARG A 50 8.90 11.19 -6.88
N ILE A 51 8.52 11.74 -5.73
CA ILE A 51 9.40 12.59 -4.91
C ILE A 51 10.60 11.78 -4.39
N HIS A 52 10.36 10.54 -3.98
CA HIS A 52 11.42 9.64 -3.48
C HIS A 52 12.37 9.16 -4.57
N GLY A 53 11.97 9.23 -5.84
CA GLY A 53 12.71 8.66 -6.96
C GLY A 53 12.70 7.13 -6.97
N ALA A 54 11.62 6.52 -6.44
CA ALA A 54 11.52 5.08 -6.30
C ALA A 54 11.54 4.37 -7.66
N ARG A 55 12.28 3.25 -7.71
CA ARG A 55 12.38 2.35 -8.88
C ARG A 55 11.91 0.94 -8.56
N ARG A 56 12.08 0.47 -7.32
CA ARG A 56 11.70 -0.86 -6.88
C ARG A 56 10.78 -0.80 -5.69
N ILE A 57 9.55 -1.29 -5.87
CA ILE A 57 8.51 -1.27 -4.84
C ILE A 57 8.03 -2.69 -4.59
N PHE A 58 7.89 -3.06 -3.32
CA PHE A 58 7.26 -4.32 -2.92
C PHE A 58 5.93 -4.04 -2.22
N GLU A 59 4.86 -4.63 -2.73
CA GLU A 59 3.53 -4.49 -2.18
C GLU A 59 3.09 -5.76 -1.48
N LEU A 60 2.80 -5.64 -0.20
CA LEU A 60 2.30 -6.69 0.67
C LEU A 60 0.78 -6.59 0.74
N GLY A 61 0.08 -7.45 -0.02
CA GLY A 61 -1.38 -7.45 -0.15
C GLY A 61 -1.86 -6.48 -1.22
N SER A 62 -2.11 -7.00 -2.42
CA SER A 62 -2.41 -6.18 -3.61
C SER A 62 -3.84 -6.33 -4.12
N ALA A 63 -4.62 -7.30 -3.61
CA ALA A 63 -5.98 -7.60 -4.05
C ALA A 63 -6.11 -7.61 -5.59
N ILE A 64 -6.99 -6.80 -6.17
CA ILE A 64 -7.18 -6.69 -7.63
C ILE A 64 -6.14 -5.80 -8.32
N GLY A 65 -5.10 -5.33 -7.61
CA GLY A 65 -3.97 -4.59 -8.20
C GLY A 65 -4.17 -3.08 -8.38
N TYR A 66 -5.15 -2.47 -7.72
CA TYR A 66 -5.42 -1.04 -7.87
C TYR A 66 -4.23 -0.16 -7.45
N SER A 67 -3.71 -0.35 -6.26
CA SER A 67 -2.51 0.34 -5.75
C SER A 67 -1.26 -0.03 -6.54
N THR A 68 -1.14 -1.30 -6.98
CA THR A 68 -0.04 -1.78 -7.83
C THR A 68 0.10 -0.97 -9.11
N ILE A 69 -1.03 -0.63 -9.78
CA ILE A 69 -1.03 0.19 -11.00
C ILE A 69 -0.47 1.59 -10.72
N TRP A 70 -0.88 2.22 -9.62
CA TRP A 70 -0.38 3.54 -9.26
C TRP A 70 1.12 3.54 -8.93
N TRP A 71 1.58 2.50 -8.22
CA TRP A 71 3.01 2.28 -7.99
C TRP A 71 3.76 2.07 -9.31
N ALA A 72 3.23 1.22 -10.21
CA ALA A 72 3.86 0.92 -11.51
C ALA A 72 3.90 2.15 -12.43
N GLU A 73 2.89 3.00 -12.38
CA GLU A 73 2.89 4.27 -13.11
C GLU A 73 3.95 5.23 -12.54
N ALA A 74 4.06 5.29 -11.21
CA ALA A 74 4.99 6.18 -10.53
C ALA A 74 6.47 5.82 -10.76
N VAL A 75 6.83 4.53 -10.73
CA VAL A 75 8.22 4.08 -10.96
C VAL A 75 8.62 4.20 -12.43
N GLY A 76 7.66 4.28 -13.35
CA GLY A 76 7.91 4.41 -14.79
C GLY A 76 8.37 3.11 -15.48
N PRO A 77 8.74 3.19 -16.78
CA PRO A 77 9.01 2.00 -17.59
C PRO A 77 10.24 1.20 -17.14
N GLU A 78 11.22 1.84 -16.53
CA GLU A 78 12.46 1.23 -16.03
C GLU A 78 12.33 0.74 -14.57
N GLY A 79 11.16 0.91 -13.95
CA GLY A 79 10.91 0.49 -12.59
C GLY A 79 10.27 -0.89 -12.49
N GLU A 80 10.22 -1.42 -11.28
CA GLU A 80 9.70 -2.75 -10.97
C GLU A 80 8.81 -2.69 -9.72
N VAL A 81 7.62 -3.31 -9.81
CA VAL A 81 6.69 -3.44 -8.69
C VAL A 81 6.36 -4.90 -8.45
N TYR A 82 6.54 -5.37 -7.23
CA TYR A 82 6.10 -6.70 -6.81
C TYR A 82 4.66 -6.61 -6.30
N TYR A 83 3.79 -7.34 -6.97
CA TYR A 83 2.40 -7.59 -6.58
C TYR A 83 2.36 -8.90 -5.77
N THR A 84 1.63 -8.94 -4.66
CA THR A 84 1.40 -10.18 -3.89
C THR A 84 -0.05 -10.34 -3.49
N ASP A 85 -0.63 -11.51 -3.78
CA ASP A 85 -1.95 -11.93 -3.29
C ASP A 85 -2.04 -13.46 -3.34
N THR A 86 -2.71 -14.06 -2.38
CA THR A 86 -2.91 -15.53 -2.34
C THR A 86 -4.06 -16.00 -3.23
N SER A 87 -5.00 -15.10 -3.56
CA SER A 87 -6.17 -15.42 -4.38
C SER A 87 -5.83 -15.52 -5.86
N ALA A 88 -6.05 -16.69 -6.44
CA ALA A 88 -5.89 -16.90 -7.88
C ALA A 88 -6.85 -16.01 -8.70
N ALA A 89 -8.07 -15.76 -8.20
CA ALA A 89 -9.04 -14.90 -8.85
C ALA A 89 -8.59 -13.45 -8.89
N ASN A 90 -8.09 -12.91 -7.75
CA ASN A 90 -7.54 -11.56 -7.69
C ASN A 90 -6.33 -11.41 -8.61
N ALA A 91 -5.42 -12.38 -8.59
CA ALA A 91 -4.21 -12.34 -9.42
C ALA A 91 -4.54 -12.37 -10.93
N GLN A 92 -5.53 -13.17 -11.34
CA GLN A 92 -5.98 -13.22 -12.72
C GLN A 92 -6.67 -11.92 -13.15
N GLU A 93 -7.53 -11.36 -12.32
CA GLU A 93 -8.21 -10.08 -12.58
C GLU A 93 -7.19 -8.95 -12.69
N ALA A 94 -6.25 -8.86 -11.75
CA ALA A 94 -5.17 -7.89 -11.74
C ALA A 94 -4.32 -7.97 -13.02
N ALA A 95 -3.95 -9.20 -13.47
CA ALA A 95 -3.20 -9.41 -14.72
C ALA A 95 -3.92 -8.83 -15.93
N GLY A 96 -5.25 -8.97 -16.01
CA GLY A 96 -6.07 -8.38 -17.06
C GLY A 96 -6.01 -6.84 -17.08
N TYR A 97 -6.05 -6.20 -15.91
CA TYR A 97 -5.89 -4.75 -15.80
C TYR A 97 -4.47 -4.29 -16.18
N PHE A 98 -3.45 -5.02 -15.73
CA PHE A 98 -2.04 -4.71 -16.05
C PHE A 98 -1.79 -4.78 -17.56
N GLN A 99 -2.30 -5.82 -18.23
CA GLN A 99 -2.19 -5.98 -19.66
C GLN A 99 -2.87 -4.84 -20.44
N ARG A 100 -4.08 -4.48 -20.04
CA ARG A 100 -4.83 -3.35 -20.66
C ARG A 100 -4.11 -2.01 -20.56
N LEU A 101 -3.22 -1.86 -19.59
CA LEU A 101 -2.41 -0.66 -19.37
C LEU A 101 -0.96 -0.80 -19.88
N GLY A 102 -0.59 -1.96 -20.46
CA GLY A 102 0.78 -2.24 -20.92
C GLY A 102 1.81 -2.19 -19.80
N MET A 103 1.43 -2.67 -18.60
CA MET A 103 2.27 -2.61 -17.40
C MET A 103 2.83 -3.96 -16.96
N GLU A 104 2.45 -5.06 -17.62
CA GLU A 104 2.85 -6.43 -17.26
C GLU A 104 4.37 -6.61 -17.22
N GLY A 105 5.10 -5.91 -18.09
CA GLY A 105 6.56 -5.98 -18.14
C GLY A 105 7.28 -5.44 -16.89
N ARG A 106 6.63 -4.56 -16.12
CA ARG A 106 7.19 -3.92 -14.93
C ARG A 106 6.59 -4.43 -13.61
N ILE A 107 5.54 -5.28 -13.66
CA ILE A 107 4.88 -5.84 -12.48
C ILE A 107 5.26 -7.32 -12.36
N ARG A 108 5.91 -7.67 -11.24
CA ARG A 108 6.27 -9.04 -10.87
C ARG A 108 5.16 -9.64 -10.01
N GLN A 109 4.26 -10.37 -10.65
CA GLN A 109 3.14 -10.99 -9.95
C GLN A 109 3.58 -12.25 -9.19
N ARG A 110 3.35 -12.26 -7.88
CA ARG A 110 3.60 -13.38 -6.97
C ARG A 110 2.28 -13.80 -6.33
N ARG A 111 1.77 -14.98 -6.72
CA ARG A 111 0.53 -15.56 -6.16
C ARG A 111 0.86 -16.45 -4.97
N GLU A 112 1.20 -15.84 -3.86
CA GLU A 112 1.62 -16.51 -2.65
C GLU A 112 1.45 -15.59 -1.43
N ASP A 113 1.74 -16.12 -0.24
CA ASP A 113 1.80 -15.31 0.98
C ASP A 113 2.80 -14.18 0.82
N ALA A 114 2.36 -12.97 1.14
CA ALA A 114 3.14 -11.76 0.89
C ALA A 114 4.44 -11.70 1.71
N LEU A 115 4.41 -12.21 2.95
CA LEU A 115 5.61 -12.24 3.81
C LEU A 115 6.60 -13.30 3.31
N ALA A 116 6.11 -14.43 2.82
CA ALA A 116 6.95 -15.45 2.19
C ALA A 116 7.59 -14.90 0.91
N ALA A 117 6.80 -14.28 0.04
CA ALA A 117 7.28 -13.64 -1.17
C ALA A 117 8.36 -12.58 -0.91
N LEU A 118 8.19 -11.77 0.15
CA LEU A 118 9.19 -10.76 0.53
C LEU A 118 10.50 -11.39 1.00
N ARG A 119 10.45 -12.52 1.73
CA ARG A 119 11.67 -13.25 2.16
C ARG A 119 12.50 -13.72 0.97
N GLU A 120 11.85 -14.19 -0.08
CA GLU A 120 12.49 -14.76 -1.26
C GLU A 120 12.87 -13.75 -2.33
N ALA A 121 12.24 -12.56 -2.34
CA ALA A 121 12.50 -11.56 -3.36
C ALA A 121 13.96 -11.10 -3.33
N PRO A 122 14.65 -10.95 -4.48
CA PRO A 122 16.05 -10.57 -4.51
C PRO A 122 16.26 -9.08 -4.24
N GLY A 123 17.37 -8.73 -3.62
CA GLY A 123 17.82 -7.34 -3.43
C GLY A 123 17.02 -6.51 -2.45
N GLU A 124 17.23 -5.21 -2.47
CA GLU A 124 16.57 -4.22 -1.62
C GLU A 124 15.50 -3.45 -2.40
N PHE A 125 14.61 -2.79 -1.67
CA PHE A 125 13.51 -1.99 -2.21
C PHE A 125 13.63 -0.53 -1.82
N ASP A 126 13.14 0.35 -2.68
CA ASP A 126 12.97 1.77 -2.37
C ASP A 126 11.78 2.00 -1.45
N ILE A 127 10.67 1.27 -1.72
CA ILE A 127 9.45 1.34 -0.93
C ILE A 127 8.96 -0.09 -0.69
N ILE A 128 8.55 -0.37 0.56
CA ILE A 128 7.72 -1.53 0.90
C ILE A 128 6.38 -0.98 1.36
N PHE A 129 5.30 -1.36 0.67
CA PHE A 129 3.93 -0.97 1.01
C PHE A 129 3.20 -2.14 1.66
N CYS A 130 2.54 -1.91 2.80
CA CYS A 130 1.83 -2.92 3.57
C CYS A 130 0.34 -2.58 3.65
N ASP A 131 -0.49 -3.50 3.11
CA ASP A 131 -1.95 -3.50 3.27
C ASP A 131 -2.47 -4.93 3.48
N LEU A 132 -1.94 -5.61 4.48
CA LEU A 132 -2.30 -6.95 4.92
C LEU A 132 -3.43 -6.93 5.97
N SER A 133 -3.80 -8.10 6.49
CA SER A 133 -4.54 -8.22 7.76
C SER A 133 -3.75 -7.57 8.88
N LYS A 134 -4.41 -6.80 9.73
CA LYS A 134 -3.72 -5.83 10.60
C LYS A 134 -2.88 -6.48 11.70
N HIS A 135 -3.23 -7.69 12.11
CA HIS A 135 -2.40 -8.50 13.03
C HIS A 135 -1.02 -8.86 12.44
N GLN A 136 -0.86 -8.84 11.11
CA GLN A 136 0.41 -9.15 10.43
C GLN A 136 1.37 -7.95 10.33
N TYR A 137 0.92 -6.71 10.62
CA TYR A 137 1.72 -5.50 10.44
C TYR A 137 3.04 -5.50 11.22
N PRO A 138 3.10 -5.97 12.50
CA PRO A 138 4.37 -6.05 13.21
C PRO A 138 5.38 -6.97 12.50
N ALA A 139 4.95 -8.14 12.04
CA ALA A 139 5.79 -9.08 11.31
C ALA A 139 6.21 -8.52 9.94
N ALA A 140 5.30 -7.81 9.25
CA ALA A 140 5.61 -7.15 7.98
C ALA A 140 6.68 -6.05 8.16
N LEU A 141 6.62 -5.29 9.25
CA LEU A 141 7.64 -4.28 9.57
C LEU A 141 8.99 -4.93 9.84
N GLU A 142 9.03 -5.94 10.74
CA GLU A 142 10.25 -6.64 11.11
C GLU A 142 10.95 -7.26 9.89
N LEU A 143 10.18 -7.90 9.01
CA LEU A 143 10.70 -8.50 7.80
C LEU A 143 11.08 -7.47 6.73
N GLY A 144 10.32 -6.38 6.63
CA GLY A 144 10.50 -5.37 5.59
C GLY A 144 11.68 -4.43 5.86
N MET A 145 11.92 -4.09 7.12
CA MET A 145 12.99 -3.15 7.50
C MET A 145 14.38 -3.52 6.91
N PRO A 146 14.88 -4.75 7.04
CA PRO A 146 16.17 -5.12 6.46
C PRO A 146 16.15 -5.16 4.93
N ARG A 147 14.98 -5.27 4.31
CA ARG A 147 14.79 -5.34 2.86
C ARG A 147 14.70 -3.97 2.18
N LEU A 148 14.63 -2.89 2.95
CA LEU A 148 14.72 -1.53 2.44
C LEU A 148 16.18 -1.10 2.30
N ARG A 149 16.49 -0.42 1.21
CA ARG A 149 17.79 0.28 1.10
C ARG A 149 17.90 1.41 2.13
N SER A 150 19.10 1.95 2.35
CA SER A 150 19.25 3.21 3.09
C SER A 150 18.43 4.32 2.43
N GLY A 151 17.72 5.09 3.24
CA GLY A 151 16.77 6.11 2.79
C GLY A 151 15.43 5.56 2.29
N GLY A 152 15.25 4.23 2.17
CA GLY A 152 14.01 3.61 1.71
C GLY A 152 12.83 3.82 2.66
N LEU A 153 11.62 3.62 2.17
CA LEU A 153 10.37 3.89 2.89
C LEU A 153 9.59 2.60 3.17
N PHE A 154 9.17 2.43 4.42
CA PHE A 154 8.08 1.52 4.76
C PHE A 154 6.79 2.32 4.85
N VAL A 155 5.79 1.98 4.03
CA VAL A 155 4.49 2.65 3.96
C VAL A 155 3.41 1.66 4.37
N ALA A 156 2.45 2.07 5.21
CA ALA A 156 1.34 1.19 5.62
C ALA A 156 0.02 1.94 5.60
N ASP A 157 -1.04 1.29 5.09
CA ASP A 157 -2.41 1.84 5.08
C ASP A 157 -3.19 1.44 6.35
N ASN A 158 -4.29 2.12 6.63
CA ASN A 158 -5.25 1.88 7.71
C ASN A 158 -4.66 1.86 9.13
N VAL A 159 -3.61 2.63 9.37
CA VAL A 159 -2.94 2.64 10.68
C VAL A 159 -3.71 3.36 11.79
N LEU A 160 -4.82 4.04 11.47
CA LEU A 160 -5.74 4.62 12.44
C LEU A 160 -6.95 3.72 12.70
N TRP A 161 -7.15 2.69 11.88
CA TRP A 161 -8.06 1.57 12.06
C TRP A 161 -9.49 1.99 12.46
N GLY A 162 -10.09 2.89 11.67
CA GLY A 162 -11.44 3.41 11.95
C GLY A 162 -11.55 4.17 13.27
N GLY A 163 -10.44 4.67 13.83
CA GLY A 163 -10.39 5.32 15.13
C GLY A 163 -10.21 4.36 16.31
N LYS A 164 -10.19 3.05 16.11
CA LYS A 164 -9.99 2.05 17.18
C LYS A 164 -8.66 2.19 17.92
N VAL A 165 -7.67 2.85 17.31
CA VAL A 165 -6.41 3.15 18.00
C VAL A 165 -6.60 4.06 19.23
N ALA A 166 -7.66 4.88 19.26
CA ALA A 166 -7.99 5.78 20.39
C ALA A 166 -8.96 5.13 21.39
N ALA A 167 -9.70 4.10 20.98
CA ALA A 167 -10.62 3.31 21.81
C ALA A 167 -10.44 1.82 21.48
N PRO A 168 -9.31 1.21 21.86
CA PRO A 168 -8.94 -0.11 21.40
C PRO A 168 -9.83 -1.22 21.96
N ASP A 169 -10.17 -2.16 21.08
CA ASP A 169 -10.75 -3.44 21.43
C ASP A 169 -9.66 -4.52 21.58
N ALA A 170 -10.05 -5.72 22.01
CA ALA A 170 -9.14 -6.84 22.20
C ALA A 170 -8.88 -7.66 20.93
N SER A 171 -9.39 -7.25 19.77
CA SER A 171 -9.18 -7.98 18.51
C SER A 171 -7.70 -8.02 18.13
N GLU A 172 -7.26 -9.14 17.53
CA GLU A 172 -5.88 -9.30 17.08
C GLU A 172 -5.46 -8.18 16.10
N ASP A 173 -6.35 -7.77 15.20
CA ASP A 173 -6.09 -6.69 14.25
C ASP A 173 -5.87 -5.35 14.95
N THR A 174 -6.72 -4.98 15.94
CA THR A 174 -6.53 -3.74 16.69
C THR A 174 -5.21 -3.76 17.47
N GLN A 175 -4.90 -4.88 18.14
CA GLN A 175 -3.65 -5.03 18.87
C GLN A 175 -2.43 -5.01 17.93
N GLY A 176 -2.54 -5.63 16.74
CA GLY A 176 -1.51 -5.59 15.71
C GLY A 176 -1.19 -4.16 15.24
N ILE A 177 -2.20 -3.35 14.94
CA ILE A 177 -2.02 -1.94 14.57
C ILE A 177 -1.40 -1.13 15.70
N LEU A 178 -1.86 -1.31 16.95
CA LEU A 178 -1.28 -0.61 18.10
C LEU A 178 0.20 -0.97 18.31
N ALA A 179 0.55 -2.25 18.17
CA ALA A 179 1.92 -2.72 18.25
C ALA A 179 2.79 -2.13 17.12
N PHE A 180 2.28 -2.17 15.87
CA PHE A 180 2.94 -1.58 14.71
C PHE A 180 3.18 -0.07 14.90
N ASN A 181 2.14 0.69 15.27
CA ASN A 181 2.25 2.13 15.47
C ASN A 181 3.29 2.50 16.54
N ARG A 182 3.37 1.73 17.63
CA ARG A 182 4.43 1.93 18.65
C ARG A 182 5.81 1.59 18.09
N ALA A 183 5.91 0.49 17.35
CA ALA A 183 7.18 0.00 16.82
C ALA A 183 7.81 1.00 15.84
N ILE A 184 7.05 1.61 14.93
CA ILE A 184 7.60 2.56 13.95
C ILE A 184 8.21 3.82 14.58
N TYR A 185 7.64 4.27 15.72
CA TYR A 185 8.21 5.42 16.45
C TYR A 185 9.34 5.03 17.40
N ALA A 186 9.47 3.75 17.75
CA ALA A 186 10.52 3.25 18.62
C ALA A 186 11.81 2.83 17.89
N GLN A 187 11.81 2.81 16.54
CA GLN A 187 12.96 2.37 15.75
C GLN A 187 14.11 3.39 15.82
N PRO A 188 15.29 3.02 16.34
CA PRO A 188 16.42 3.94 16.43
C PRO A 188 16.86 4.42 15.03
N GLY A 189 17.02 5.74 14.88
CA GLY A 189 17.47 6.36 13.65
C GLY A 189 16.43 6.47 12.52
N TRP A 190 15.26 5.86 12.68
CA TRP A 190 14.17 6.00 11.71
C TRP A 190 13.38 7.28 11.94
N THR A 191 12.82 7.82 10.86
CA THR A 191 11.86 8.91 10.93
C THR A 191 10.50 8.39 10.50
N ALA A 192 9.52 8.48 11.39
CA ALA A 192 8.15 8.03 11.11
C ALA A 192 7.14 9.18 11.25
N ALA A 193 6.12 9.15 10.41
CA ALA A 193 4.96 10.02 10.50
C ALA A 193 3.68 9.26 10.15
N ILE A 194 2.60 9.54 10.87
CA ILE A 194 1.26 9.09 10.50
C ILE A 194 0.51 10.28 9.91
N VAL A 195 0.09 10.12 8.65
CA VAL A 195 -0.72 11.11 7.92
C VAL A 195 -2.18 10.69 8.01
N PRO A 196 -3.08 11.52 8.58
CA PRO A 196 -4.49 11.17 8.75
C PRO A 196 -5.28 11.35 7.44
N LEU A 197 -4.83 10.70 6.38
CA LEU A 197 -5.53 10.61 5.10
C LEU A 197 -6.36 9.33 5.10
N ARG A 198 -7.68 9.44 4.87
CA ARG A 198 -8.65 8.35 4.90
C ARG A 198 -8.63 7.61 6.26
N ASP A 199 -8.02 6.44 6.33
CA ASP A 199 -7.89 5.62 7.56
C ASP A 199 -6.46 5.63 8.13
N GLY A 200 -5.67 6.61 7.73
CA GLY A 200 -4.31 6.85 8.19
C GLY A 200 -3.24 6.08 7.45
N LEU A 201 -2.22 6.81 7.03
CA LEU A 201 -1.03 6.28 6.38
C LEU A 201 0.18 6.44 7.29
N ALA A 202 0.90 5.37 7.59
CA ALA A 202 2.23 5.46 8.17
C ALA A 202 3.27 5.57 7.08
N ILE A 203 4.24 6.45 7.25
CA ILE A 203 5.40 6.61 6.37
C ILE A 203 6.63 6.58 7.26
N CYS A 204 7.49 5.58 7.09
CA CYS A 204 8.68 5.37 7.90
C CYS A 204 9.90 5.36 6.98
N ARG A 205 10.87 6.23 7.22
CA ARG A 205 12.11 6.32 6.44
C ARG A 205 13.25 5.65 7.20
N LYS A 206 13.89 4.67 6.55
CA LYS A 206 15.14 4.06 7.02
C LYS A 206 16.29 5.08 6.97
N PRO A 207 17.19 5.12 7.95
CA PRO A 207 18.37 5.99 7.91
C PRO A 207 19.26 5.75 6.70
#